data_778c2af474942d7bea0ce472917c2057
#
_entry.id   778c2af474942d7bea0ce472917c2057
#
_cell.length_a   1.000
_cell.length_b   1.000
_cell.length_c   1.000
_cell.angle_alpha   90.00
_cell.angle_beta   90.00
_cell.angle_gamma   90.00
#
_symmetry.space_group_name_H-M   'P 1'
#
loop_
_entity.id
_entity.type
_entity.pdbx_description
1 polymer ?
#
loop_
_entity_poly.entity_id
_entity_poly.type
_entity_poly.pdbx_seq_one_letter_code
_entity_poly.pdbx_strand_id
1 'polypeptide(L)'
;MPRRGGRLSAGGILMEDLKLIFERGEEGQGLTLLPPCDVEEHFLPEERKEEPRLPHVSENELMRHYTALSGRVHGVNHGFYPLGSCTMKYNPKVDEATAALPGFTRLHPLQPQESTQGALEAVFLCQSMLGEITGMDAVSMQPAAGAHGELTGLLLIKAYHESRGNRARTKIIVPDSAHGTNPASAVMAGFSVVNIPSGPDGCVDLEVLRAAAGPDTAGLMLTNPNTVGIFDKNIREITDTIHAAGGLCYYDGANLNAVMGVVRPGDMGFDCIHLNLHKTFAAPHGGGGPGAGAVGCKAFLADFLPGPVAACGDAGFVWDTPKRSIGRVKAFWGNFDVMIKSLTYLLTLGRSGVREGAIHAVLAANYMKACLQDDFDMAYPGLCMHEFVMTLERFKEETGVSALDLAKGMLDHGVHPPTMYFPAIVHEALMVEPCETETKETLDAAVALYRSLGEAARRDPESLHTAPHKTPVGRLDEVKAARDQILRWTPQA
;
A
#
# COMPACT_ATOMS: atom_id res chain seq x y z
N MET A 1 28.47 -38.72 3.17
CA MET A 1 27.57 -37.71 2.54
C MET A 1 28.44 -36.63 1.91
N PRO A 2 28.32 -36.31 0.62
CA PRO A 2 29.25 -35.37 -0.04
C PRO A 2 28.88 -33.94 0.35
N ARG A 3 29.89 -33.15 0.73
CA ARG A 3 29.82 -31.71 0.99
C ARG A 3 29.40 -31.01 -0.30
N ARG A 4 28.26 -30.30 -0.30
CA ARG A 4 27.86 -29.42 -1.40
C ARG A 4 28.82 -28.20 -1.41
N GLY A 5 29.54 -28.02 -2.49
CA GLY A 5 30.41 -26.86 -2.69
C GLY A 5 29.61 -25.57 -2.78
N GLY A 6 29.87 -24.61 -1.88
CA GLY A 6 29.31 -23.29 -1.90
C GLY A 6 29.67 -22.51 -3.17
N ARG A 7 28.70 -21.87 -3.80
CA ARG A 7 28.93 -20.95 -4.93
C ARG A 7 29.23 -19.55 -4.39
N LEU A 8 30.30 -18.94 -4.88
CA LEU A 8 30.62 -17.53 -4.62
C LEU A 8 29.62 -16.63 -5.37
N SER A 9 28.98 -15.71 -4.66
CA SER A 9 28.29 -14.57 -5.26
C SER A 9 29.32 -13.50 -5.66
N ALA A 10 28.97 -12.59 -6.56
CA ALA A 10 29.83 -11.53 -7.10
C ALA A 10 30.46 -10.56 -6.06
N GLY A 11 30.31 -10.83 -4.77
CA GLY A 11 30.89 -10.08 -3.65
C GLY A 11 31.74 -10.91 -2.68
N GLY A 12 32.10 -12.17 -3.00
CA GLY A 12 33.06 -12.93 -2.22
C GLY A 12 32.64 -13.44 -0.85
N ILE A 13 31.37 -13.29 -0.46
CA ILE A 13 30.81 -13.86 0.78
C ILE A 13 30.24 -15.23 0.44
N LEU A 14 30.81 -16.28 1.01
CA LEU A 14 30.23 -17.62 0.99
C LEU A 14 28.77 -17.52 1.50
N MET A 15 27.81 -17.93 0.67
CA MET A 15 26.41 -18.09 1.09
C MET A 15 26.34 -19.34 1.98
N GLU A 16 26.86 -19.27 3.18
CA GLU A 16 26.50 -20.19 4.25
C GLU A 16 25.03 -19.92 4.64
N ASP A 17 24.32 -20.98 5.02
CA ASP A 17 22.98 -20.84 5.58
C ASP A 17 23.02 -19.77 6.66
N LEU A 18 22.26 -18.68 6.47
CA LEU A 18 22.23 -17.59 7.43
C LEU A 18 21.61 -18.14 8.73
N LYS A 19 22.47 -18.38 9.70
CA LYS A 19 22.01 -18.72 11.06
C LYS A 19 21.07 -17.63 11.56
N LEU A 20 20.05 -18.01 12.31
CA LEU A 20 19.23 -17.06 13.03
C LEU A 20 20.09 -16.30 14.04
N ILE A 21 19.69 -15.09 14.42
CA ILE A 21 20.44 -14.31 15.41
C ILE A 21 20.61 -15.06 16.73
N PHE A 22 19.65 -15.88 17.12
CA PHE A 22 19.67 -16.74 18.32
C PHE A 22 20.66 -17.93 18.23
N GLU A 23 21.18 -18.21 17.05
CA GLU A 23 22.18 -19.24 16.78
C GLU A 23 23.59 -18.66 16.64
N ARG A 24 23.74 -17.35 16.91
CA ARG A 24 24.99 -16.60 16.82
C ARG A 24 25.41 -16.13 18.19
N GLY A 25 26.72 -15.88 18.30
CA GLY A 25 27.33 -15.38 19.51
C GLY A 25 27.66 -16.46 20.53
N GLU A 26 28.49 -16.10 21.45
CA GLU A 26 28.89 -16.92 22.60
C GLU A 26 28.64 -16.12 23.87
N GLU A 27 28.42 -16.80 24.98
CA GLU A 27 28.21 -16.16 26.28
C GLU A 27 29.36 -15.19 26.60
N GLY A 28 28.99 -13.97 26.98
CA GLY A 28 29.96 -12.92 27.31
C GLY A 28 30.48 -12.07 26.15
N GLN A 29 30.08 -12.33 24.90
CA GLN A 29 30.47 -11.51 23.74
C GLN A 29 29.65 -10.22 23.57
N GLY A 30 28.53 -10.07 24.26
CA GLY A 30 27.68 -8.88 24.19
C GLY A 30 28.34 -7.65 24.85
N LEU A 31 28.19 -6.50 24.19
CA LEU A 31 28.55 -5.21 24.78
C LEU A 31 27.39 -4.64 25.57
N THR A 32 27.62 -4.38 26.86
CA THR A 32 26.67 -3.62 27.67
C THR A 32 27.03 -2.14 27.57
N LEU A 33 26.19 -1.34 26.95
CA LEU A 33 26.30 0.13 26.91
C LEU A 33 25.63 0.82 28.09
N LEU A 34 24.95 0.07 28.95
CA LEU A 34 24.30 0.60 30.15
C LEU A 34 25.34 0.88 31.20
N PRO A 35 25.28 2.02 31.90
CA PRO A 35 26.09 2.26 33.07
C PRO A 35 25.75 1.24 34.17
N PRO A 36 26.67 0.99 35.12
CA PRO A 36 26.34 0.18 36.28
C PRO A 36 25.10 0.73 37.00
N CYS A 37 24.28 -0.18 37.54
CA CYS A 37 23.13 0.21 38.35
C CYS A 37 23.65 0.92 39.62
N ASP A 38 23.21 2.15 39.86
CA ASP A 38 23.59 2.97 41.01
C ASP A 38 22.44 3.18 42.00
N VAL A 39 21.35 2.46 41.82
CA VAL A 39 20.19 2.44 42.72
C VAL A 39 20.03 1.06 43.33
N GLU A 40 19.34 1.02 44.50
CA GLU A 40 19.03 -0.24 45.16
C GLU A 40 18.15 -1.14 44.31
N GLU A 41 18.57 -2.38 44.09
CA GLU A 41 17.80 -3.35 43.31
C GLU A 41 16.61 -3.87 44.15
N HIS A 42 15.42 -3.69 43.63
CA HIS A 42 14.19 -4.22 44.22
C HIS A 42 13.65 -5.35 43.33
N PHE A 43 13.70 -6.56 43.89
CA PHE A 43 13.22 -7.75 43.23
C PHE A 43 11.70 -7.90 43.34
N LEU A 44 11.06 -8.32 42.26
CA LEU A 44 9.63 -8.59 42.26
C LEU A 44 9.35 -9.97 42.91
N PRO A 45 8.21 -10.15 43.60
CA PRO A 45 7.86 -11.43 44.22
C PRO A 45 7.80 -12.61 43.27
N GLU A 46 7.51 -12.34 41.98
CA GLU A 46 7.38 -13.33 40.94
C GLU A 46 8.45 -13.17 39.84
N GLU A 47 9.71 -13.20 40.24
CA GLU A 47 10.80 -13.12 39.29
C GLU A 47 10.92 -14.35 38.42
N ARG A 48 11.39 -14.12 37.19
CA ARG A 48 11.75 -15.20 36.28
C ARG A 48 12.91 -16.02 36.88
N LYS A 49 12.71 -17.34 36.92
CA LYS A 49 13.73 -18.26 37.48
C LYS A 49 14.87 -18.54 36.47
N GLU A 50 14.65 -18.34 35.21
CA GLU A 50 15.63 -18.56 34.14
C GLU A 50 15.84 -17.26 33.39
N GLU A 51 17.07 -16.94 33.04
CA GLU A 51 17.38 -15.79 32.23
C GLU A 51 16.75 -15.92 30.81
N PRO A 52 16.33 -14.81 30.20
CA PRO A 52 15.86 -14.83 28.83
C PRO A 52 17.01 -15.25 27.91
N ARG A 53 16.74 -16.20 27.01
CA ARG A 53 17.69 -16.65 26.00
C ARG A 53 17.86 -15.59 24.92
N LEU A 54 18.63 -14.55 25.21
CA LEU A 54 18.97 -13.49 24.28
C LEU A 54 20.29 -13.82 23.58
N PRO A 55 20.48 -13.42 22.30
CA PRO A 55 21.74 -13.61 21.63
C PRO A 55 22.83 -12.71 22.21
N HIS A 56 24.01 -13.28 22.49
CA HIS A 56 25.20 -12.56 22.93
C HIS A 56 26.07 -12.28 21.70
N VAL A 57 25.85 -11.18 21.01
CA VAL A 57 26.55 -10.81 19.78
C VAL A 57 27.13 -9.40 19.90
N SER A 58 28.30 -9.18 19.27
CA SER A 58 28.87 -7.84 19.17
C SER A 58 28.05 -6.97 18.22
N GLU A 59 28.15 -5.63 18.33
CA GLU A 59 27.52 -4.68 17.42
C GLU A 59 27.90 -4.98 15.96
N ASN A 60 29.17 -5.31 15.69
CA ASN A 60 29.66 -5.63 14.38
C ASN A 60 28.98 -6.87 13.77
N GLU A 61 28.84 -7.94 14.55
CA GLU A 61 28.15 -9.16 14.13
C GLU A 61 26.66 -8.92 13.90
N LEU A 62 26.02 -8.14 14.78
CA LEU A 62 24.64 -7.73 14.65
C LEU A 62 24.40 -6.98 13.33
N MET A 63 25.23 -5.97 13.06
CA MET A 63 25.14 -5.18 11.82
C MET A 63 25.37 -6.03 10.57
N ARG A 64 26.38 -6.91 10.57
CA ARG A 64 26.65 -7.82 9.46
C ARG A 64 25.50 -8.80 9.22
N HIS A 65 24.92 -9.32 10.30
CA HIS A 65 23.79 -10.24 10.21
C HIS A 65 22.57 -9.59 9.51
N TYR A 66 22.13 -8.43 9.98
CA TYR A 66 20.98 -7.75 9.41
C TYR A 66 21.26 -7.14 8.03
N THR A 67 22.49 -6.70 7.75
CA THR A 67 22.90 -6.29 6.40
C THR A 67 22.81 -7.47 5.41
N ALA A 68 23.27 -8.66 5.81
CA ALA A 68 23.15 -9.86 4.99
C ALA A 68 21.67 -10.29 4.78
N LEU A 69 20.82 -10.15 5.80
CA LEU A 69 19.38 -10.41 5.68
C LEU A 69 18.71 -9.42 4.74
N SER A 70 19.00 -8.12 4.88
CA SER A 70 18.41 -7.08 4.03
C SER A 70 18.75 -7.28 2.54
N GLY A 71 19.94 -7.80 2.25
CA GLY A 71 20.34 -8.14 0.89
C GLY A 71 19.59 -9.33 0.26
N ARG A 72 18.80 -10.08 1.04
CA ARG A 72 17.97 -11.19 0.54
C ARG A 72 16.53 -10.76 0.20
N VAL A 73 16.16 -9.54 0.55
CA VAL A 73 14.83 -8.99 0.31
C VAL A 73 14.88 -8.01 -0.84
N HIS A 74 14.04 -8.21 -1.85
CA HIS A 74 13.92 -7.26 -2.94
C HIS A 74 13.16 -6.01 -2.45
N GLY A 75 13.62 -4.83 -2.84
CA GLY A 75 12.99 -3.55 -2.56
C GLY A 75 13.23 -2.58 -3.71
N VAL A 76 12.56 -1.45 -3.70
CA VAL A 76 12.64 -0.40 -4.75
C VAL A 76 14.05 0.16 -4.98
N ASN A 77 14.98 -0.05 -4.04
CA ASN A 77 16.38 0.33 -4.18
C ASN A 77 17.24 -0.74 -4.90
N HIS A 78 16.72 -1.96 -5.07
CA HIS A 78 17.42 -3.07 -5.70
C HIS A 78 17.10 -3.19 -7.19
N GLY A 79 15.90 -2.79 -7.61
CA GLY A 79 15.47 -2.89 -8.99
C GLY A 79 13.98 -2.69 -9.18
N PHE A 80 13.51 -3.00 -10.38
CA PHE A 80 12.14 -2.83 -10.81
C PHE A 80 11.15 -3.60 -9.94
N TYR A 81 10.07 -2.91 -9.53
CA TYR A 81 9.07 -3.45 -8.61
C TYR A 81 7.64 -3.15 -9.12
N PRO A 82 7.17 -3.85 -10.16
CA PRO A 82 5.93 -3.51 -10.88
C PRO A 82 4.66 -4.07 -10.22
N LEU A 83 4.56 -4.01 -8.91
CA LEU A 83 3.44 -4.60 -8.17
C LEU A 83 2.16 -3.78 -8.36
N GLY A 84 1.27 -4.24 -9.23
CA GLY A 84 -0.01 -3.59 -9.51
C GLY A 84 -0.90 -3.49 -8.28
N SER A 85 -1.73 -2.45 -8.24
CA SER A 85 -2.60 -2.09 -7.11
C SER A 85 -1.85 -1.71 -5.81
N CYS A 86 -0.52 -1.63 -5.85
CA CYS A 86 0.32 -1.39 -4.67
C CYS A 86 1.51 -0.48 -4.97
N THR A 87 1.33 0.59 -5.69
CA THR A 87 2.33 1.59 -6.12
C THR A 87 3.68 1.50 -5.40
N MET A 88 4.63 0.80 -5.99
CA MET A 88 5.97 0.58 -5.43
C MET A 88 6.97 1.56 -6.06
N LYS A 89 6.70 2.85 -5.92
CA LYS A 89 7.63 3.88 -6.42
C LYS A 89 8.83 4.07 -5.51
N TYR A 90 9.89 4.63 -6.05
CA TYR A 90 11.06 5.05 -5.30
C TYR A 90 10.68 6.02 -4.17
N ASN A 91 11.25 5.81 -2.99
CA ASN A 91 11.09 6.70 -1.84
C ASN A 91 12.29 7.65 -1.76
N PRO A 92 12.13 8.96 -2.02
CA PRO A 92 13.23 9.92 -2.01
C PRO A 92 13.95 9.97 -0.67
N LYS A 93 15.28 9.98 -0.68
CA LYS A 93 16.08 9.99 0.56
C LYS A 93 15.96 11.28 1.35
N VAL A 94 15.59 12.38 0.68
CA VAL A 94 15.31 13.65 1.35
C VAL A 94 14.11 13.54 2.28
N ASP A 95 13.12 12.69 1.99
CA ASP A 95 11.95 12.46 2.83
C ASP A 95 12.35 11.84 4.17
N GLU A 96 13.25 10.85 4.13
CA GLU A 96 13.83 10.24 5.33
C GLU A 96 14.66 11.24 6.15
N ALA A 97 15.51 12.01 5.46
CA ALA A 97 16.36 13.00 6.10
C ALA A 97 15.55 14.10 6.79
N THR A 98 14.47 14.56 6.16
CA THR A 98 13.58 15.59 6.74
C THR A 98 12.81 15.04 7.94
N ALA A 99 12.25 13.84 7.83
CA ALA A 99 11.52 13.20 8.93
C ALA A 99 12.42 12.93 10.15
N ALA A 100 13.73 12.69 9.92
CA ALA A 100 14.71 12.49 10.98
C ALA A 100 15.18 13.78 11.68
N LEU A 101 14.74 14.96 11.25
CA LEU A 101 15.15 16.22 11.90
C LEU A 101 14.74 16.25 13.37
N PRO A 102 15.60 16.75 14.27
CA PRO A 102 15.32 16.80 15.71
C PRO A 102 14.02 17.54 16.06
N GLY A 103 13.64 18.54 15.26
CA GLY A 103 12.38 19.28 15.42
C GLY A 103 11.12 18.41 15.24
N PHE A 104 11.23 17.26 14.59
CA PHE A 104 10.15 16.28 14.44
C PHE A 104 10.32 15.07 15.34
N THR A 105 11.55 14.57 15.53
CA THR A 105 11.81 13.32 16.25
C THR A 105 11.92 13.48 17.77
N ARG A 106 12.17 14.69 18.28
CA ARG A 106 12.31 14.97 19.72
C ARG A 106 11.06 15.60 20.33
N LEU A 107 9.90 15.31 19.77
CA LEU A 107 8.60 15.75 20.27
C LEU A 107 7.81 14.58 20.82
N HIS A 108 6.97 14.86 21.82
CA HIS A 108 5.99 13.91 22.33
C HIS A 108 4.56 14.37 21.95
N PRO A 109 3.67 13.48 21.50
CA PRO A 109 2.32 13.87 21.07
C PRO A 109 1.46 14.53 22.15
N LEU A 110 1.79 14.32 23.42
CA LEU A 110 1.07 14.90 24.57
C LEU A 110 1.73 16.18 25.12
N GLN A 111 2.76 16.71 24.46
CA GLN A 111 3.31 18.02 24.83
C GLN A 111 2.26 19.12 24.66
N PRO A 112 2.36 20.22 25.47
CA PRO A 112 1.54 21.41 25.25
C PRO A 112 1.65 21.94 23.83
N GLN A 113 0.53 22.37 23.24
CA GLN A 113 0.45 22.79 21.83
C GLN A 113 1.39 23.95 21.53
N GLU A 114 1.62 24.83 22.50
CA GLU A 114 2.53 25.98 22.40
C GLU A 114 3.97 25.55 22.12
N SER A 115 4.37 24.36 22.56
CA SER A 115 5.72 23.80 22.34
C SER A 115 5.84 22.96 21.07
N THR A 116 4.75 22.71 20.34
CA THR A 116 4.70 21.82 19.16
C THR A 116 4.18 22.52 17.91
N GLN A 117 4.24 23.84 17.85
CA GLN A 117 3.64 24.66 16.77
C GLN A 117 4.11 24.26 15.36
N GLY A 118 5.41 24.05 15.17
CA GLY A 118 5.93 23.62 13.85
C GLY A 118 5.44 22.25 13.41
N ALA A 119 5.24 21.30 14.36
CA ALA A 119 4.65 20.00 14.05
C ALA A 119 3.16 20.12 13.70
N LEU A 120 2.41 20.97 14.42
CA LEU A 120 1.01 21.25 14.12
C LEU A 120 0.84 21.93 12.76
N GLU A 121 1.71 22.90 12.42
CA GLU A 121 1.75 23.51 11.11
C GLU A 121 2.02 22.49 10.00
N ALA A 122 2.97 21.57 10.21
CA ALA A 122 3.25 20.50 9.25
C ALA A 122 2.03 19.58 9.03
N VAL A 123 1.30 19.23 10.09
CA VAL A 123 0.05 18.45 9.97
C VAL A 123 -1.00 19.25 9.20
N PHE A 124 -1.21 20.51 9.56
CA PHE A 124 -2.18 21.38 8.90
C PHE A 124 -1.86 21.57 7.41
N LEU A 125 -0.59 21.83 7.07
CA LEU A 125 -0.15 21.96 5.69
C LEU A 125 -0.38 20.67 4.89
N CYS A 126 -0.04 19.51 5.46
CA CYS A 126 -0.28 18.21 4.83
C CYS A 126 -1.79 17.96 4.57
N GLN A 127 -2.64 18.23 5.58
CA GLN A 127 -4.11 18.17 5.42
C GLN A 127 -4.60 19.06 4.29
N SER A 128 -4.11 20.30 4.24
CA SER A 128 -4.51 21.30 3.24
C SER A 128 -4.08 20.90 1.83
N MET A 129 -2.85 20.41 1.66
CA MET A 129 -2.35 19.95 0.35
C MET A 129 -3.11 18.74 -0.15
N LEU A 130 -3.39 17.77 0.72
CA LEU A 130 -4.19 16.60 0.38
C LEU A 130 -5.64 16.97 0.04
N GLY A 131 -6.23 17.92 0.76
CA GLY A 131 -7.54 18.48 0.44
C GLY A 131 -7.59 19.11 -0.95
N GLU A 132 -6.59 19.94 -1.27
CA GLU A 132 -6.49 20.57 -2.60
C GLU A 132 -6.31 19.55 -3.72
N ILE A 133 -5.43 18.55 -3.55
CA ILE A 133 -5.19 17.51 -4.55
C ILE A 133 -6.45 16.68 -4.82
N THR A 134 -7.26 16.42 -3.79
CA THR A 134 -8.42 15.54 -3.87
C THR A 134 -9.75 16.27 -4.09
N GLY A 135 -9.78 17.60 -3.91
CA GLY A 135 -11.02 18.39 -3.94
C GLY A 135 -11.90 18.14 -2.70
N MET A 136 -11.30 17.74 -1.58
CA MET A 136 -11.97 17.59 -0.30
C MET A 136 -11.80 18.82 0.57
N ASP A 137 -12.84 19.17 1.32
CA ASP A 137 -12.88 20.43 2.10
C ASP A 137 -12.23 20.26 3.48
N ALA A 138 -12.15 19.03 4.00
CA ALA A 138 -11.52 18.71 5.27
C ALA A 138 -10.84 17.35 5.23
N VAL A 139 -9.70 17.21 5.94
CA VAL A 139 -8.88 16.00 5.97
C VAL A 139 -8.45 15.70 7.39
N SER A 140 -8.48 14.42 7.78
CA SER A 140 -7.89 13.90 9.02
C SER A 140 -6.76 12.92 8.70
N MET A 141 -5.63 13.07 9.40
CA MET A 141 -4.43 12.23 9.27
C MET A 141 -4.44 11.02 10.21
N GLN A 142 -5.56 10.74 10.86
CA GLN A 142 -5.64 9.69 11.88
C GLN A 142 -5.55 8.25 11.37
N PRO A 143 -6.13 7.86 10.21
CA PRO A 143 -6.06 6.48 9.78
C PRO A 143 -4.63 5.95 9.66
N ALA A 144 -4.40 4.72 10.15
CA ALA A 144 -3.07 4.11 10.15
C ALA A 144 -2.61 3.64 8.76
N ALA A 145 -3.55 3.31 7.90
CA ALA A 145 -3.31 2.78 6.55
C ALA A 145 -4.60 2.82 5.72
N GLY A 146 -4.58 2.22 4.49
CA GLY A 146 -5.70 2.23 3.56
C GLY A 146 -6.98 1.60 4.10
N ALA A 147 -6.93 0.33 4.49
CA ALA A 147 -8.11 -0.37 5.02
C ALA A 147 -8.71 0.32 6.27
N HIS A 148 -7.87 0.94 7.09
CA HIS A 148 -8.33 1.76 8.22
C HIS A 148 -8.99 3.07 7.74
N GLY A 149 -8.48 3.66 6.65
CA GLY A 149 -9.11 4.79 5.97
C GLY A 149 -10.44 4.42 5.33
N GLU A 150 -10.56 3.24 4.72
CA GLU A 150 -11.82 2.70 4.19
C GLU A 150 -12.87 2.61 5.29
N LEU A 151 -12.56 1.93 6.39
CA LEU A 151 -13.45 1.83 7.55
C LEU A 151 -13.84 3.21 8.07
N THR A 152 -12.88 4.13 8.18
CA THR A 152 -13.13 5.49 8.67
C THR A 152 -14.11 6.24 7.75
N GLY A 153 -13.91 6.21 6.43
CA GLY A 153 -14.81 6.84 5.46
C GLY A 153 -16.25 6.27 5.54
N LEU A 154 -16.38 4.96 5.72
CA LEU A 154 -17.68 4.32 5.90
C LEU A 154 -18.34 4.70 7.24
N LEU A 155 -17.55 4.88 8.29
CA LEU A 155 -18.08 5.40 9.58
C LEU A 155 -18.56 6.85 9.45
N LEU A 156 -17.92 7.68 8.61
CA LEU A 156 -18.45 9.03 8.29
C LEU A 156 -19.82 8.95 7.62
N ILE A 157 -19.97 8.09 6.61
CA ILE A 157 -21.23 7.84 5.90
C ILE A 157 -22.31 7.38 6.89
N LYS A 158 -21.98 6.43 7.77
CA LYS A 158 -22.87 5.92 8.80
C LYS A 158 -23.33 7.01 9.76
N ALA A 159 -22.39 7.76 10.33
CA ALA A 159 -22.69 8.85 11.25
C ALA A 159 -23.55 9.94 10.61
N TYR A 160 -23.31 10.26 9.34
CA TYR A 160 -24.12 11.18 8.58
C TYR A 160 -25.59 10.70 8.48
N HIS A 161 -25.82 9.47 8.03
CA HIS A 161 -27.17 8.92 7.90
C HIS A 161 -27.89 8.81 9.25
N GLU A 162 -27.20 8.33 10.28
CA GLU A 162 -27.75 8.25 11.63
C GLU A 162 -28.12 9.62 12.19
N SER A 163 -27.31 10.65 11.95
CA SER A 163 -27.60 12.02 12.41
C SER A 163 -28.85 12.63 11.77
N ARG A 164 -29.29 12.09 10.64
CA ARG A 164 -30.49 12.50 9.91
C ARG A 164 -31.69 11.56 10.17
N GLY A 165 -31.54 10.60 11.05
CA GLY A 165 -32.57 9.60 11.33
C GLY A 165 -32.75 8.53 10.26
N ASN A 166 -31.84 8.45 9.26
CA ASN A 166 -31.93 7.57 8.09
C ASN A 166 -31.31 6.20 8.37
N ARG A 167 -31.64 5.54 9.47
CA ARG A 167 -31.11 4.24 9.86
C ARG A 167 -31.45 3.08 8.93
N ALA A 168 -32.42 3.27 8.04
CA ALA A 168 -32.78 2.28 7.02
C ALA A 168 -31.78 2.20 5.87
N ARG A 169 -30.84 3.13 5.77
CA ARG A 169 -29.78 3.12 4.76
C ARG A 169 -28.64 2.24 5.24
N THR A 170 -28.70 0.97 4.85
CA THR A 170 -27.76 -0.07 5.32
C THR A 170 -26.97 -0.73 4.20
N LYS A 171 -27.23 -0.35 2.95
CA LYS A 171 -26.63 -0.99 1.77
C LYS A 171 -25.49 -0.16 1.20
N ILE A 172 -24.32 -0.79 1.03
CA ILE A 172 -23.19 -0.27 0.24
C ILE A 172 -23.11 -1.05 -1.06
N ILE A 173 -23.07 -0.33 -2.17
CA ILE A 173 -22.84 -0.90 -3.51
C ILE A 173 -21.35 -0.91 -3.78
N VAL A 174 -20.81 -2.03 -4.31
CA VAL A 174 -19.40 -2.22 -4.59
C VAL A 174 -19.27 -2.92 -5.95
N PRO A 175 -18.51 -2.39 -6.94
CA PRO A 175 -18.22 -3.09 -8.18
C PRO A 175 -17.35 -4.34 -7.95
N ASP A 176 -17.48 -5.35 -8.80
CA ASP A 176 -16.70 -6.59 -8.75
C ASP A 176 -15.21 -6.39 -9.07
N SER A 177 -14.87 -5.27 -9.72
CA SER A 177 -13.49 -4.82 -9.92
C SER A 177 -12.86 -4.14 -8.69
N ALA A 178 -13.62 -3.95 -7.59
CA ALA A 178 -13.10 -3.30 -6.39
C ALA A 178 -12.07 -4.18 -5.67
N HIS A 179 -11.19 -3.54 -4.90
CA HIS A 179 -10.26 -4.28 -4.03
C HIS A 179 -11.05 -5.08 -2.98
N GLY A 180 -10.59 -6.30 -2.68
CA GLY A 180 -11.27 -7.21 -1.74
C GLY A 180 -11.46 -6.67 -0.31
N THR A 181 -10.73 -5.63 0.09
CA THR A 181 -10.90 -4.95 1.38
C THR A 181 -12.16 -4.07 1.42
N ASN A 182 -12.66 -3.57 0.29
CA ASN A 182 -13.83 -2.68 0.27
C ASN A 182 -15.08 -3.36 0.84
N PRO A 183 -15.52 -4.54 0.36
CA PRO A 183 -16.66 -5.24 0.96
C PRO A 183 -16.41 -5.62 2.42
N ALA A 184 -15.19 -6.01 2.79
CA ALA A 184 -14.84 -6.33 4.17
C ALA A 184 -14.98 -5.12 5.10
N SER A 185 -14.49 -3.95 4.68
CA SER A 185 -14.62 -2.69 5.43
C SER A 185 -16.09 -2.28 5.58
N ALA A 186 -16.93 -2.48 4.54
CA ALA A 186 -18.35 -2.19 4.61
C ALA A 186 -19.08 -3.08 5.65
N VAL A 187 -18.77 -4.37 5.67
CA VAL A 187 -19.31 -5.30 6.68
C VAL A 187 -18.84 -4.92 8.09
N MET A 188 -17.57 -4.57 8.28
CA MET A 188 -17.05 -4.10 9.57
C MET A 188 -17.74 -2.83 10.07
N ALA A 189 -18.09 -1.91 9.16
CA ALA A 189 -18.87 -0.71 9.51
C ALA A 189 -20.35 -1.03 9.82
N GLY A 190 -20.78 -2.26 9.60
CA GLY A 190 -22.16 -2.73 9.88
C GLY A 190 -23.13 -2.49 8.72
N PHE A 191 -22.64 -2.40 7.49
CA PHE A 191 -23.43 -2.33 6.28
C PHE A 191 -23.59 -3.70 5.62
N SER A 192 -24.65 -3.87 4.85
CA SER A 192 -24.77 -4.94 3.87
C SER A 192 -24.11 -4.53 2.56
N VAL A 193 -23.53 -5.50 1.83
CA VAL A 193 -22.85 -5.26 0.56
C VAL A 193 -23.65 -5.83 -0.59
N VAL A 194 -23.79 -5.03 -1.65
CA VAL A 194 -24.33 -5.47 -2.94
C VAL A 194 -23.24 -5.30 -3.99
N ASN A 195 -22.73 -6.42 -4.48
CA ASN A 195 -21.78 -6.41 -5.58
C ASN A 195 -22.52 -6.22 -6.91
N ILE A 196 -21.97 -5.36 -7.78
CA ILE A 196 -22.45 -5.15 -9.15
C ILE A 196 -21.36 -5.57 -10.13
N PRO A 197 -21.70 -6.26 -11.24
CA PRO A 197 -20.75 -6.65 -12.25
C PRO A 197 -20.25 -5.44 -13.04
N SER A 198 -19.02 -5.52 -13.51
CA SER A 198 -18.46 -4.61 -14.51
C SER A 198 -18.97 -4.99 -15.90
N GLY A 199 -19.10 -3.99 -16.78
CA GLY A 199 -19.39 -4.19 -18.19
C GLY A 199 -18.20 -4.80 -18.96
N PRO A 200 -18.41 -5.19 -20.23
CA PRO A 200 -17.34 -5.74 -21.06
C PRO A 200 -16.14 -4.80 -21.30
N ASP A 201 -16.34 -3.51 -21.10
CA ASP A 201 -15.30 -2.47 -21.17
C ASP A 201 -14.57 -2.26 -19.84
N GLY A 202 -14.89 -3.05 -18.80
CA GLY A 202 -14.31 -2.96 -17.46
C GLY A 202 -14.85 -1.79 -16.62
N CYS A 203 -15.82 -1.02 -17.12
CA CYS A 203 -16.48 0.07 -16.41
C CYS A 203 -17.70 -0.42 -15.63
N VAL A 204 -18.25 0.42 -14.77
CA VAL A 204 -19.50 0.14 -14.05
C VAL A 204 -20.67 0.06 -15.04
N ASP A 205 -21.45 -1.02 -14.95
CA ASP A 205 -22.71 -1.12 -15.70
C ASP A 205 -23.77 -0.21 -15.07
N LEU A 206 -24.14 0.86 -15.81
CA LEU A 206 -25.08 1.88 -15.33
C LEU A 206 -26.50 1.34 -15.14
N GLU A 207 -26.94 0.37 -15.93
CA GLU A 207 -28.30 -0.21 -15.79
C GLU A 207 -28.37 -1.05 -14.51
N VAL A 208 -27.31 -1.85 -14.25
CA VAL A 208 -27.23 -2.63 -13.02
C VAL A 208 -27.10 -1.71 -11.80
N LEU A 209 -26.29 -0.64 -11.92
CA LEU A 209 -26.16 0.35 -10.85
C LEU A 209 -27.51 1.01 -10.51
N ARG A 210 -28.26 1.47 -11.52
CA ARG A 210 -29.60 2.08 -11.34
C ARG A 210 -30.59 1.12 -10.70
N ALA A 211 -30.55 -0.16 -11.11
CA ALA A 211 -31.40 -1.19 -10.51
C ALA A 211 -31.03 -1.51 -9.05
N ALA A 212 -29.75 -1.42 -8.70
CA ALA A 212 -29.27 -1.65 -7.35
C ALA A 212 -29.48 -0.45 -6.41
N ALA A 213 -29.50 0.78 -6.93
CA ALA A 213 -29.66 1.99 -6.14
C ALA A 213 -31.11 2.17 -5.68
N GLY A 214 -31.32 2.41 -4.39
CA GLY A 214 -32.66 2.54 -3.80
C GLY A 214 -32.68 3.30 -2.47
N PRO A 215 -33.84 3.41 -1.81
CA PRO A 215 -34.00 4.18 -0.57
C PRO A 215 -33.20 3.60 0.61
N ASP A 216 -32.78 2.35 0.53
CA ASP A 216 -31.93 1.64 1.49
C ASP A 216 -30.43 1.81 1.21
N THR A 217 -30.05 2.47 0.09
CA THR A 217 -28.66 2.70 -0.27
C THR A 217 -28.02 3.73 0.66
N ALA A 218 -27.02 3.31 1.43
CA ALA A 218 -26.18 4.21 2.23
C ALA A 218 -25.09 4.86 1.38
N GLY A 219 -24.50 4.12 0.43
CA GLY A 219 -23.50 4.66 -0.46
C GLY A 219 -22.94 3.66 -1.47
N LEU A 220 -21.97 4.16 -2.23
CA LEU A 220 -21.16 3.43 -3.20
C LEU A 220 -19.69 3.52 -2.76
N MET A 221 -18.95 2.41 -2.82
CA MET A 221 -17.47 2.42 -2.77
C MET A 221 -16.93 2.17 -4.16
N LEU A 222 -16.12 3.08 -4.66
CA LEU A 222 -15.56 3.01 -6.02
C LEU A 222 -14.13 3.50 -6.06
N THR A 223 -13.33 2.83 -6.89
CA THR A 223 -11.98 3.26 -7.29
C THR A 223 -12.04 3.76 -8.73
N ASN A 224 -11.49 4.95 -9.02
CA ASN A 224 -11.42 5.47 -10.39
C ASN A 224 -10.10 6.23 -10.64
N PRO A 225 -9.14 5.71 -11.44
CA PRO A 225 -9.24 4.48 -12.24
C PRO A 225 -9.42 3.23 -11.38
N ASN A 226 -10.10 2.23 -11.95
CA ASN A 226 -10.34 0.96 -11.28
C ASN A 226 -9.12 0.03 -11.31
N THR A 227 -9.20 -1.13 -10.66
CA THR A 227 -8.10 -2.09 -10.53
C THR A 227 -7.69 -2.79 -11.83
N VAL A 228 -8.43 -2.63 -12.91
CA VAL A 228 -8.01 -3.09 -14.25
C VAL A 228 -7.34 -1.98 -15.07
N GLY A 229 -7.06 -0.83 -14.44
CA GLY A 229 -6.37 0.30 -15.07
C GLY A 229 -7.24 1.15 -15.98
N ILE A 230 -8.55 1.15 -15.80
CA ILE A 230 -9.51 1.88 -16.66
C ILE A 230 -10.14 3.04 -15.88
N PHE A 231 -10.17 4.22 -16.50
CA PHE A 231 -10.92 5.36 -15.98
C PHE A 231 -12.38 5.28 -16.47
N ASP A 232 -13.31 5.18 -15.51
CA ASP A 232 -14.73 5.15 -15.85
C ASP A 232 -15.19 6.53 -16.35
N LYS A 233 -15.47 6.60 -17.64
CA LYS A 233 -15.88 7.83 -18.33
C LYS A 233 -17.26 8.33 -17.87
N ASN A 234 -18.08 7.46 -17.30
CA ASN A 234 -19.43 7.76 -16.84
C ASN A 234 -19.49 8.17 -15.37
N ILE A 235 -18.32 8.48 -14.77
CA ILE A 235 -18.19 8.71 -13.32
C ILE A 235 -19.20 9.72 -12.76
N ARG A 236 -19.53 10.77 -13.52
CA ARG A 236 -20.56 11.76 -13.07
C ARG A 236 -21.92 11.15 -12.98
N GLU A 237 -22.32 10.35 -13.96
CA GLU A 237 -23.61 9.67 -13.96
C GLU A 237 -23.72 8.62 -12.85
N ILE A 238 -22.60 7.95 -12.54
CA ILE A 238 -22.51 7.00 -11.43
C ILE A 238 -22.77 7.73 -10.10
N THR A 239 -22.05 8.83 -9.83
CA THR A 239 -22.19 9.58 -8.58
C THR A 239 -23.57 10.23 -8.48
N ASP A 240 -24.09 10.80 -9.57
CA ASP A 240 -25.42 11.41 -9.60
C ASP A 240 -26.51 10.37 -9.34
N THR A 241 -26.39 9.14 -9.83
CA THR A 241 -27.34 8.03 -9.58
C THR A 241 -27.40 7.69 -8.09
N ILE A 242 -26.26 7.61 -7.41
CA ILE A 242 -26.19 7.33 -5.97
C ILE A 242 -26.77 8.50 -5.16
N HIS A 243 -26.42 9.73 -5.52
CA HIS A 243 -26.96 10.92 -4.85
C HIS A 243 -28.48 11.05 -5.03
N ALA A 244 -29.00 10.76 -6.23
CA ALA A 244 -30.43 10.75 -6.48
C ALA A 244 -31.18 9.71 -5.61
N ALA A 245 -30.56 8.57 -5.32
CA ALA A 245 -31.06 7.60 -4.36
C ALA A 245 -30.91 8.05 -2.89
N GLY A 246 -30.18 9.15 -2.63
CA GLY A 246 -29.89 9.70 -1.29
C GLY A 246 -28.73 9.01 -0.57
N GLY A 247 -27.93 8.21 -1.28
CA GLY A 247 -26.67 7.63 -0.81
C GLY A 247 -25.51 8.60 -0.94
N LEU A 248 -24.33 8.22 -0.44
CA LEU A 248 -23.08 8.97 -0.53
C LEU A 248 -22.03 8.19 -1.34
N CYS A 249 -21.13 8.92 -1.98
CA CYS A 249 -20.08 8.36 -2.82
C CYS A 249 -18.74 8.37 -2.09
N TYR A 250 -18.20 7.18 -1.82
CA TYR A 250 -16.88 7.00 -1.25
C TYR A 250 -15.87 6.64 -2.35
N TYR A 251 -14.77 7.37 -2.40
CA TYR A 251 -13.65 7.11 -3.30
C TYR A 251 -12.57 6.30 -2.62
N ASP A 252 -12.23 5.15 -3.16
CA ASP A 252 -11.03 4.43 -2.77
C ASP A 252 -9.81 5.09 -3.40
N GLY A 253 -9.13 5.90 -2.59
CA GLY A 253 -7.93 6.65 -2.96
C GLY A 253 -6.63 5.92 -2.61
N ALA A 254 -6.65 4.60 -2.50
CA ALA A 254 -5.45 3.80 -2.27
C ALA A 254 -4.37 4.10 -3.31
N ASN A 255 -4.78 4.43 -4.54
CA ASN A 255 -3.89 4.85 -5.60
C ASN A 255 -4.46 6.08 -6.34
N LEU A 256 -3.74 7.21 -6.27
CA LEU A 256 -4.00 8.43 -7.03
C LEU A 256 -2.97 8.67 -8.14
N ASN A 257 -2.07 7.73 -8.41
CA ASN A 257 -0.95 7.92 -9.32
C ASN A 257 -1.36 8.41 -10.71
N ALA A 258 -2.54 8.02 -11.18
CA ALA A 258 -3.01 8.41 -12.49
C ALA A 258 -3.74 9.77 -12.52
N VAL A 259 -4.17 10.29 -11.38
CA VAL A 259 -5.12 11.42 -11.34
C VAL A 259 -4.64 12.61 -10.52
N MET A 260 -3.63 12.46 -9.63
CA MET A 260 -3.16 13.56 -8.79
C MET A 260 -2.70 14.76 -9.63
N GLY A 261 -3.24 15.94 -9.33
CA GLY A 261 -2.93 17.16 -10.07
C GLY A 261 -3.53 17.24 -11.50
N VAL A 262 -4.30 16.26 -11.93
CA VAL A 262 -4.98 16.19 -13.24
C VAL A 262 -6.49 16.33 -13.06
N VAL A 263 -7.09 15.49 -12.21
CA VAL A 263 -8.51 15.56 -11.85
C VAL A 263 -8.68 15.29 -10.35
N ARG A 264 -9.64 15.96 -9.73
CA ARG A 264 -9.89 15.83 -8.28
C ARG A 264 -11.11 14.96 -8.04
N PRO A 265 -11.02 13.91 -7.19
CA PRO A 265 -12.17 13.06 -6.83
C PRO A 265 -13.40 13.84 -6.35
N GLY A 266 -13.21 14.88 -5.54
CA GLY A 266 -14.30 15.74 -5.08
C GLY A 266 -15.06 16.43 -6.21
N ASP A 267 -14.43 16.74 -7.34
CA ASP A 267 -15.05 17.35 -8.52
C ASP A 267 -15.80 16.31 -9.37
N MET A 268 -15.47 15.03 -9.21
CA MET A 268 -16.19 13.92 -9.84
C MET A 268 -17.49 13.53 -9.11
N GLY A 269 -17.76 14.13 -7.95
CA GLY A 269 -18.96 13.88 -7.15
C GLY A 269 -18.76 12.97 -5.95
N PHE A 270 -17.52 12.68 -5.56
CA PHE A 270 -17.26 11.92 -4.35
C PHE A 270 -17.35 12.78 -3.09
N ASP A 271 -17.95 12.22 -2.04
CA ASP A 271 -18.23 12.89 -0.78
C ASP A 271 -17.16 12.66 0.26
N CYS A 272 -16.50 11.53 0.22
CA CYS A 272 -15.35 11.21 1.07
C CYS A 272 -14.35 10.30 0.33
N ILE A 273 -13.11 10.30 0.83
CA ILE A 273 -11.99 9.59 0.26
C ILE A 273 -11.07 9.10 1.37
N HIS A 274 -10.43 7.94 1.17
CA HIS A 274 -9.21 7.65 1.90
C HIS A 274 -7.98 7.74 0.99
N LEU A 275 -6.82 7.90 1.59
CA LEU A 275 -5.53 7.97 0.91
C LEU A 275 -4.51 7.05 1.57
N ASN A 276 -3.65 6.45 0.76
CA ASN A 276 -2.47 5.72 1.24
C ASN A 276 -1.23 6.57 1.02
N LEU A 277 -0.66 7.10 2.10
CA LEU A 277 0.54 7.94 2.01
C LEU A 277 1.78 7.13 1.57
N HIS A 278 1.77 5.83 1.85
CA HIS A 278 2.82 4.89 1.47
C HIS A 278 2.70 4.34 0.03
N LYS A 279 1.82 4.91 -0.79
CA LYS A 279 1.68 4.59 -2.22
C LYS A 279 1.96 5.84 -3.04
N THR A 280 0.93 6.55 -3.48
CA THR A 280 1.04 7.75 -4.33
C THR A 280 1.97 8.83 -3.75
N PHE A 281 2.01 8.98 -2.42
CA PHE A 281 2.77 10.04 -1.76
C PHE A 281 4.16 9.60 -1.26
N ALA A 282 4.69 8.54 -1.85
CA ALA A 282 6.08 8.06 -1.77
C ALA A 282 6.65 7.76 -0.38
N ALA A 283 5.82 7.64 0.66
CA ALA A 283 6.30 7.12 1.92
C ALA A 283 6.56 5.60 1.82
N PRO A 284 7.50 5.03 2.59
CA PRO A 284 7.85 3.62 2.48
C PRO A 284 6.74 2.69 2.97
N HIS A 285 6.61 1.50 2.35
CA HIS A 285 5.73 0.43 2.82
C HIS A 285 6.26 -0.25 4.09
N GLY A 286 7.57 -0.31 4.26
CA GLY A 286 8.25 -0.78 5.46
C GLY A 286 8.07 -2.27 5.79
N GLY A 287 7.84 -3.11 4.79
CA GLY A 287 7.72 -4.56 4.97
C GLY A 287 6.49 -4.99 5.79
N GLY A 288 5.38 -4.29 5.66
CA GLY A 288 4.14 -4.57 6.37
C GLY A 288 3.97 -3.79 7.68
N GLY A 289 4.74 -2.73 7.88
CA GLY A 289 4.73 -1.93 9.10
C GLY A 289 4.29 -0.48 8.93
N PRO A 290 5.19 0.45 8.64
CA PRO A 290 4.97 1.88 8.80
C PRO A 290 4.26 2.51 7.61
N GLY A 291 3.03 2.16 7.35
CA GLY A 291 2.16 2.91 6.46
C GLY A 291 1.53 4.11 7.16
N ALA A 292 0.83 4.95 6.40
CA ALA A 292 -0.08 5.95 6.93
C ALA A 292 -1.26 6.13 5.97
N GLY A 293 -2.41 6.49 6.52
CA GLY A 293 -3.59 6.84 5.78
C GLY A 293 -4.03 8.26 6.08
N ALA A 294 -4.91 8.78 5.24
CA ALA A 294 -5.69 9.96 5.53
C ALA A 294 -7.13 9.72 5.09
N VAL A 295 -8.08 10.42 5.69
CA VAL A 295 -9.46 10.47 5.24
C VAL A 295 -9.84 11.90 4.98
N GLY A 296 -10.36 12.17 3.77
CA GLY A 296 -10.88 13.48 3.36
C GLY A 296 -12.38 13.44 3.11
N CYS A 297 -13.05 14.57 3.24
CA CYS A 297 -14.48 14.65 2.97
C CYS A 297 -14.92 16.05 2.57
N LYS A 298 -16.12 16.11 2.00
CA LYS A 298 -16.80 17.37 1.70
C LYS A 298 -17.28 18.04 2.99
N ALA A 299 -17.47 19.37 2.94
CA ALA A 299 -17.78 20.22 4.09
C ALA A 299 -18.92 19.70 4.97
N PHE A 300 -19.98 19.14 4.39
CA PHE A 300 -21.13 18.64 5.13
C PHE A 300 -20.84 17.39 5.98
N LEU A 301 -19.71 16.71 5.72
CA LEU A 301 -19.19 15.57 6.50
C LEU A 301 -18.10 15.97 7.50
N ALA A 302 -17.56 17.18 7.41
CA ALA A 302 -16.39 17.60 8.19
C ALA A 302 -16.61 17.50 9.71
N ASP A 303 -17.84 17.78 10.19
CA ASP A 303 -18.19 17.66 11.61
C ASP A 303 -18.07 16.23 12.16
N PHE A 304 -18.05 15.21 11.30
CA PHE A 304 -17.94 13.80 11.71
C PHE A 304 -16.51 13.27 11.67
N LEU A 305 -15.54 14.02 11.11
CA LEU A 305 -14.15 13.54 11.01
C LEU A 305 -13.61 13.04 12.35
N PRO A 306 -12.74 11.98 12.31
CA PRO A 306 -12.06 11.57 13.53
C PRO A 306 -11.14 12.68 14.02
N GLY A 307 -11.28 13.02 15.29
CA GLY A 307 -10.51 14.07 15.93
C GLY A 307 -9.36 13.53 16.77
N PRO A 308 -8.36 14.39 17.10
CA PRO A 308 -8.30 15.79 16.69
C PRO A 308 -7.77 15.96 15.25
N VAL A 309 -8.08 17.10 14.63
CA VAL A 309 -7.52 17.60 13.39
C VAL A 309 -6.73 18.88 13.67
N ALA A 310 -5.68 19.14 12.90
CA ALA A 310 -4.95 20.41 13.03
C ALA A 310 -5.76 21.56 12.40
N ALA A 311 -5.86 22.67 13.09
CA ALA A 311 -6.56 23.87 12.65
C ALA A 311 -5.69 25.12 12.90
N CYS A 312 -5.92 26.18 12.10
CA CYS A 312 -5.32 27.49 12.31
C CYS A 312 -6.24 28.32 13.21
N GLY A 313 -5.76 28.68 14.41
CA GLY A 313 -6.45 29.55 15.35
C GLY A 313 -5.83 30.95 15.42
N ASP A 314 -6.40 31.85 16.23
CA ASP A 314 -5.94 33.22 16.36
C ASP A 314 -4.50 33.34 16.92
N ALA A 315 -4.09 32.39 17.76
CA ALA A 315 -2.78 32.38 18.45
C ALA A 315 -1.80 31.35 17.86
N GLY A 316 -2.08 30.78 16.72
CA GLY A 316 -1.27 29.75 16.07
C GLY A 316 -2.06 28.49 15.74
N PHE A 317 -1.34 27.38 15.54
CA PHE A 317 -1.97 26.09 15.21
C PHE A 317 -2.45 25.35 16.46
N VAL A 318 -3.63 24.76 16.37
CA VAL A 318 -4.29 24.07 17.49
C VAL A 318 -4.84 22.72 17.03
N TRP A 319 -5.01 21.81 18.00
CA TRP A 319 -5.84 20.63 17.81
C TRP A 319 -7.31 20.98 18.05
N ASP A 320 -8.12 20.78 17.02
CA ASP A 320 -9.58 20.94 17.09
C ASP A 320 -10.26 19.56 16.98
N THR A 321 -11.33 19.37 17.74
CA THR A 321 -12.13 18.15 17.66
C THR A 321 -13.48 18.52 17.04
N PRO A 322 -13.83 17.95 15.87
CA PRO A 322 -15.10 18.22 15.21
C PRO A 322 -16.28 17.90 16.14
N LYS A 323 -17.32 18.74 16.08
CA LYS A 323 -18.44 18.73 17.06
C LYS A 323 -19.21 17.41 17.14
N ARG A 324 -19.31 16.70 16.03
CA ARG A 324 -20.00 15.40 15.90
C ARG A 324 -19.05 14.29 15.54
N SER A 325 -17.77 14.45 15.87
CA SER A 325 -16.72 13.50 15.55
C SER A 325 -17.11 12.07 15.88
N ILE A 326 -16.76 11.15 14.99
CA ILE A 326 -16.87 9.70 15.25
C ILE A 326 -15.90 9.21 16.34
N GLY A 327 -15.11 10.12 16.92
CA GLY A 327 -14.10 9.83 17.94
C GLY A 327 -12.72 9.58 17.33
N ARG A 328 -11.79 9.11 18.14
CA ARG A 328 -10.46 8.73 17.68
C ARG A 328 -10.49 7.35 17.03
N VAL A 329 -9.89 7.24 15.87
CA VAL A 329 -9.69 5.94 15.20
C VAL A 329 -8.27 5.39 15.43
N LYS A 330 -7.33 6.23 15.87
CA LYS A 330 -5.95 5.86 16.20
C LYS A 330 -5.43 6.72 17.36
N ALA A 331 -4.44 6.19 18.09
CA ALA A 331 -3.72 6.95 19.12
C ALA A 331 -2.93 8.12 18.53
N PHE A 332 -2.72 9.15 19.32
CA PHE A 332 -1.92 10.35 19.02
C PHE A 332 -2.36 11.08 17.73
N TRP A 333 -1.43 11.44 16.88
CA TRP A 333 -1.62 12.22 15.65
C TRP A 333 -1.64 11.35 14.37
N GLY A 334 -1.92 10.07 14.49
CA GLY A 334 -1.73 9.12 13.41
C GLY A 334 -0.24 8.72 13.27
N ASN A 335 0.24 8.46 12.06
CA ASN A 335 1.64 8.10 11.78
C ASN A 335 2.43 9.35 11.38
N PHE A 336 2.78 10.18 12.36
CA PHE A 336 3.38 11.49 12.16
C PHE A 336 4.64 11.48 11.29
N ASP A 337 5.59 10.58 11.58
CA ASP A 337 6.84 10.44 10.82
C ASP A 337 6.58 10.16 9.32
N VAL A 338 5.67 9.25 9.02
CA VAL A 338 5.28 8.90 7.65
C VAL A 338 4.57 10.07 6.95
N MET A 339 3.77 10.83 7.70
CA MET A 339 3.14 12.04 7.18
C MET A 339 4.18 13.09 6.80
N ILE A 340 5.24 13.30 7.61
CA ILE A 340 6.33 14.25 7.30
C ILE A 340 7.06 13.82 6.02
N LYS A 341 7.29 12.51 5.80
CA LYS A 341 7.87 12.01 4.54
C LYS A 341 7.02 12.40 3.34
N SER A 342 5.72 12.14 3.41
CA SER A 342 4.79 12.47 2.33
C SER A 342 4.65 13.99 2.11
N LEU A 343 4.67 14.78 3.18
CA LEU A 343 4.68 16.24 3.07
C LEU A 343 5.95 16.72 2.36
N THR A 344 7.12 16.17 2.73
CA THR A 344 8.39 16.49 2.08
C THR A 344 8.37 16.16 0.59
N TYR A 345 7.83 15.00 0.22
CA TYR A 345 7.63 14.60 -1.17
C TYR A 345 6.78 15.62 -1.94
N LEU A 346 5.63 16.02 -1.40
CA LEU A 346 4.74 17.00 -2.02
C LEU A 346 5.40 18.37 -2.18
N LEU A 347 6.12 18.82 -1.15
CA LEU A 347 6.86 20.10 -1.20
C LEU A 347 8.01 20.06 -2.20
N THR A 348 8.70 18.93 -2.33
CA THR A 348 9.78 18.73 -3.30
C THR A 348 9.28 18.75 -4.73
N LEU A 349 8.15 18.09 -5.01
CA LEU A 349 7.55 18.09 -6.34
C LEU A 349 6.92 19.44 -6.72
N GLY A 350 6.29 20.08 -5.76
CA GLY A 350 5.49 21.27 -6.02
C GLY A 350 4.29 20.98 -6.95
N ARG A 351 3.57 22.02 -7.32
CA ARG A 351 2.34 21.91 -8.12
C ARG A 351 2.56 21.25 -9.49
N SER A 352 3.62 21.62 -10.19
CA SER A 352 3.91 21.06 -11.52
C SER A 352 4.35 19.60 -11.43
N GLY A 353 5.26 19.27 -10.50
CA GLY A 353 5.78 17.92 -10.35
C GLY A 353 4.72 16.90 -9.92
N VAL A 354 3.74 17.29 -9.09
CA VAL A 354 2.59 16.42 -8.74
C VAL A 354 1.82 16.04 -10.00
N ARG A 355 1.53 16.97 -10.89
CA ARG A 355 0.83 16.72 -12.16
C ARG A 355 1.69 15.89 -13.13
N GLU A 356 2.96 16.23 -13.27
CA GLU A 356 3.91 15.53 -14.15
C GLU A 356 4.08 14.07 -13.71
N GLY A 357 4.14 13.80 -12.40
CA GLY A 357 4.19 12.44 -11.86
C GLY A 357 3.01 11.61 -12.34
N ALA A 358 1.78 12.12 -12.27
CA ALA A 358 0.61 11.40 -12.77
C ALA A 358 0.67 11.13 -14.28
N ILE A 359 1.09 12.11 -15.07
CA ILE A 359 1.24 11.97 -16.53
C ILE A 359 2.30 10.90 -16.85
N HIS A 360 3.44 10.91 -16.16
CA HIS A 360 4.51 9.94 -16.38
C HIS A 360 4.11 8.52 -15.94
N ALA A 361 3.34 8.36 -14.85
CA ALA A 361 2.82 7.06 -14.43
C ALA A 361 1.94 6.43 -15.52
N VAL A 362 1.02 7.22 -16.10
CA VAL A 362 0.15 6.78 -17.19
C VAL A 362 0.96 6.49 -18.46
N LEU A 363 1.94 7.33 -18.78
CA LEU A 363 2.82 7.12 -19.95
C LEU A 363 3.64 5.84 -19.82
N ALA A 364 4.24 5.57 -18.66
CA ALA A 364 5.04 4.37 -18.40
C ALA A 364 4.20 3.09 -18.54
N ALA A 365 2.98 3.08 -18.01
CA ALA A 365 2.08 1.94 -18.12
C ALA A 365 1.67 1.67 -19.58
N ASN A 366 1.27 2.71 -20.32
CA ASN A 366 0.92 2.58 -21.73
C ASN A 366 2.10 2.18 -22.61
N TYR A 367 3.31 2.69 -22.29
CA TYR A 367 4.53 2.30 -22.98
C TYR A 367 4.80 0.80 -22.85
N MET A 368 4.83 0.27 -21.63
CA MET A 368 5.03 -1.17 -21.40
C MET A 368 3.92 -2.00 -22.04
N LYS A 369 2.66 -1.60 -21.85
CA LYS A 369 1.50 -2.27 -22.46
C LYS A 369 1.65 -2.38 -23.98
N ALA A 370 1.96 -1.27 -24.66
CA ALA A 370 2.15 -1.24 -26.11
C ALA A 370 3.31 -2.14 -26.57
N CYS A 371 4.39 -2.22 -25.78
CA CYS A 371 5.50 -3.10 -26.09
C CYS A 371 5.19 -4.58 -25.90
N LEU A 372 4.25 -4.96 -25.01
CA LEU A 372 3.98 -6.35 -24.63
C LEU A 372 2.74 -6.95 -25.28
N GLN A 373 1.85 -6.14 -25.88
CA GLN A 373 0.56 -6.58 -26.41
C GLN A 373 0.65 -7.58 -27.57
N ASP A 374 1.79 -7.66 -28.28
CA ASP A 374 2.01 -8.62 -29.35
C ASP A 374 2.50 -9.99 -28.82
N ASP A 375 3.01 -10.01 -27.59
CA ASP A 375 3.57 -11.21 -26.94
C ASP A 375 2.59 -11.85 -25.94
N PHE A 376 1.73 -11.02 -25.31
CA PHE A 376 0.77 -11.42 -24.27
C PHE A 376 -0.59 -10.75 -24.48
N ASP A 377 -1.66 -11.47 -24.15
CA ASP A 377 -3.01 -10.92 -24.24
C ASP A 377 -3.24 -9.88 -23.13
N MET A 378 -3.79 -8.74 -23.53
CA MET A 378 -4.23 -7.69 -22.61
C MET A 378 -5.69 -7.94 -22.24
N ALA A 379 -6.01 -7.95 -20.92
CA ALA A 379 -7.37 -8.18 -20.46
C ALA A 379 -8.37 -7.17 -21.04
N TYR A 380 -7.92 -5.92 -21.24
CA TYR A 380 -8.72 -4.87 -21.85
C TYR A 380 -7.95 -4.17 -22.96
N PRO A 381 -8.55 -3.97 -24.14
CA PRO A 381 -7.91 -3.26 -25.25
C PRO A 381 -7.81 -1.75 -25.00
N GLY A 382 -7.07 -1.05 -25.85
CA GLY A 382 -6.95 0.42 -25.81
C GLY A 382 -5.99 0.93 -24.75
N LEU A 383 -6.11 2.21 -24.38
CA LEU A 383 -5.23 2.86 -23.42
C LEU A 383 -5.60 2.44 -22.00
N CYS A 384 -4.59 2.35 -21.15
CA CYS A 384 -4.76 2.19 -19.70
C CYS A 384 -4.38 3.48 -18.97
N MET A 385 -4.68 3.52 -17.67
CA MET A 385 -4.20 4.56 -16.78
C MET A 385 -2.81 4.18 -16.23
N HIS A 386 -2.58 4.19 -14.93
CA HIS A 386 -1.27 3.94 -14.30
C HIS A 386 -0.85 2.46 -14.25
N GLU A 387 -1.74 1.55 -14.52
CA GLU A 387 -1.52 0.10 -14.51
C GLU A 387 -2.31 -0.59 -15.62
N PHE A 388 -1.91 -1.82 -15.96
CA PHE A 388 -2.62 -2.67 -16.90
C PHE A 388 -2.58 -4.12 -16.46
N VAL A 389 -3.52 -4.93 -16.96
CA VAL A 389 -3.63 -6.35 -16.65
C VAL A 389 -3.43 -7.17 -17.90
N MET A 390 -2.48 -8.10 -17.85
CA MET A 390 -2.33 -9.17 -18.85
C MET A 390 -3.10 -10.40 -18.37
N THR A 391 -3.77 -11.09 -19.29
CA THR A 391 -4.29 -12.44 -19.06
C THR A 391 -3.35 -13.46 -19.68
N LEU A 392 -2.95 -14.45 -18.91
CA LEU A 392 -2.13 -15.55 -19.38
C LEU A 392 -2.96 -16.82 -19.64
N GLU A 393 -4.29 -16.72 -19.74
CA GLU A 393 -5.18 -17.86 -19.91
C GLU A 393 -4.83 -18.65 -21.19
N ARG A 394 -4.85 -18.01 -22.35
CA ARG A 394 -4.45 -18.63 -23.63
C ARG A 394 -2.97 -19.05 -23.63
N PHE A 395 -2.09 -18.22 -23.06
CA PHE A 395 -0.66 -18.52 -22.95
C PHE A 395 -0.42 -19.81 -22.16
N LYS A 396 -1.16 -20.01 -21.07
CA LYS A 396 -1.12 -21.23 -20.25
C LYS A 396 -1.66 -22.45 -21.02
N GLU A 397 -2.73 -22.30 -21.79
CA GLU A 397 -3.25 -23.36 -22.63
C GLU A 397 -2.22 -23.82 -23.69
N GLU A 398 -1.49 -22.88 -24.29
CA GLU A 398 -0.47 -23.13 -25.30
C GLU A 398 0.82 -23.72 -24.76
N THR A 399 1.28 -23.29 -23.58
CA THR A 399 2.61 -23.60 -23.04
C THR A 399 2.61 -24.47 -21.79
N GLY A 400 1.51 -24.57 -21.09
CA GLY A 400 1.40 -25.16 -19.76
C GLY A 400 1.89 -24.26 -18.63
N VAL A 401 2.49 -23.08 -18.94
CA VAL A 401 3.09 -22.15 -17.97
C VAL A 401 2.05 -21.19 -17.43
N SER A 402 1.85 -21.19 -16.10
CA SER A 402 0.91 -20.32 -15.40
C SER A 402 1.49 -18.93 -15.12
N ALA A 403 0.63 -17.99 -14.70
CA ALA A 403 1.04 -16.69 -14.19
C ALA A 403 2.03 -16.80 -13.02
N LEU A 404 1.83 -17.78 -12.13
CA LEU A 404 2.75 -18.07 -11.03
C LEU A 404 4.12 -18.52 -11.53
N ASP A 405 4.17 -19.39 -12.52
CA ASP A 405 5.44 -19.90 -13.06
C ASP A 405 6.27 -18.79 -13.71
N LEU A 406 5.60 -17.93 -14.51
CA LEU A 406 6.24 -16.74 -15.10
C LEU A 406 6.78 -15.81 -14.01
N ALA A 407 5.97 -15.54 -12.99
CA ALA A 407 6.36 -14.70 -11.85
C ALA A 407 7.55 -15.28 -11.07
N LYS A 408 7.61 -16.60 -10.86
CA LYS A 408 8.77 -17.26 -10.24
C LYS A 408 10.02 -17.17 -11.13
N GLY A 409 9.87 -17.23 -12.45
CA GLY A 409 10.96 -16.99 -13.39
C GLY A 409 11.55 -15.58 -13.29
N MET A 410 10.74 -14.56 -13.04
CA MET A 410 11.22 -13.17 -12.87
C MET A 410 12.17 -13.01 -11.67
N LEU A 411 11.97 -13.77 -10.59
CA LEU A 411 12.85 -13.73 -9.41
C LEU A 411 14.29 -14.12 -9.75
N ASP A 412 14.51 -15.01 -10.69
CA ASP A 412 15.86 -15.42 -11.15
C ASP A 412 16.60 -14.29 -11.88
N HIS A 413 15.90 -13.25 -12.27
CA HIS A 413 16.43 -12.07 -12.93
C HIS A 413 16.48 -10.82 -12.02
N GLY A 414 16.21 -10.98 -10.72
CA GLY A 414 16.27 -9.90 -9.76
C GLY A 414 15.14 -8.86 -9.89
N VAL A 415 14.03 -9.25 -10.52
CA VAL A 415 12.83 -8.42 -10.66
C VAL A 415 11.74 -8.96 -9.74
N HIS A 416 11.10 -8.08 -8.98
CA HIS A 416 9.92 -8.47 -8.21
C HIS A 416 8.75 -8.77 -9.17
N PRO A 417 8.03 -9.89 -8.99
CA PRO A 417 6.88 -10.18 -9.84
C PRO A 417 5.76 -9.14 -9.69
N PRO A 418 4.95 -8.93 -10.75
CA PRO A 418 3.72 -8.16 -10.63
C PRO A 418 2.68 -8.89 -9.76
N THR A 419 1.55 -8.24 -9.49
CA THR A 419 0.44 -8.85 -8.77
C THR A 419 -0.18 -9.95 -9.63
N MET A 420 -0.31 -11.14 -9.04
CA MET A 420 -0.84 -12.34 -9.70
C MET A 420 -2.27 -12.61 -9.25
N TYR A 421 -3.09 -13.20 -10.17
CA TYR A 421 -4.46 -13.66 -9.87
C TYR A 421 -5.39 -12.57 -9.31
N PHE A 422 -5.08 -11.34 -9.60
CA PHE A 422 -5.88 -10.19 -9.20
C PHE A 422 -5.91 -9.14 -10.34
N PRO A 423 -7.04 -8.48 -10.60
CA PRO A 423 -8.35 -8.70 -9.96
C PRO A 423 -8.98 -10.04 -10.38
N ALA A 424 -9.85 -10.59 -9.52
CA ALA A 424 -10.44 -11.93 -9.70
C ALA A 424 -11.29 -12.09 -10.96
N ILE A 425 -11.70 -10.99 -11.58
CA ILE A 425 -12.45 -10.96 -12.85
C ILE A 425 -11.58 -11.29 -14.08
N VAL A 426 -10.25 -11.36 -13.94
CA VAL A 426 -9.32 -11.71 -15.00
C VAL A 426 -8.62 -13.03 -14.67
N HIS A 427 -8.78 -14.04 -15.50
CA HIS A 427 -8.14 -15.34 -15.33
C HIS A 427 -6.64 -15.27 -15.63
N GLU A 428 -5.82 -16.01 -14.88
CA GLU A 428 -4.35 -16.02 -14.98
C GLU A 428 -3.77 -14.59 -15.07
N ALA A 429 -4.30 -13.68 -14.26
CA ALA A 429 -3.94 -12.26 -14.29
C ALA A 429 -2.51 -12.00 -13.84
N LEU A 430 -1.84 -11.09 -14.57
CA LEU A 430 -0.64 -10.37 -14.13
C LEU A 430 -0.92 -8.87 -14.24
N MET A 431 -1.01 -8.19 -13.10
CA MET A 431 -1.25 -6.74 -13.03
C MET A 431 0.07 -5.99 -12.83
N VAL A 432 0.37 -5.09 -13.75
CA VAL A 432 1.65 -4.36 -13.83
C VAL A 432 1.42 -2.87 -13.61
N GLU A 433 2.07 -2.31 -12.59
CA GLU A 433 2.15 -0.87 -12.32
C GLU A 433 3.63 -0.45 -12.34
N PRO A 434 4.15 0.17 -13.43
CA PRO A 434 5.57 0.50 -13.54
C PRO A 434 5.99 1.69 -12.69
N CYS A 435 5.08 2.56 -12.29
CA CYS A 435 5.32 3.85 -11.63
C CYS A 435 6.06 4.89 -12.48
N GLU A 436 5.97 6.15 -12.06
CA GLU A 436 6.61 7.30 -12.73
C GLU A 436 8.10 7.46 -12.42
N THR A 437 8.59 6.74 -11.42
CA THR A 437 9.99 6.85 -10.96
C THR A 437 10.97 6.00 -11.76
N GLU A 438 10.46 5.16 -12.65
CA GLU A 438 11.28 4.27 -13.48
C GLU A 438 11.79 4.98 -14.74
N THR A 439 13.04 4.69 -15.11
CA THR A 439 13.62 5.20 -16.35
C THR A 439 13.16 4.38 -17.54
N LYS A 440 13.27 4.96 -18.74
CA LYS A 440 12.97 4.22 -19.98
C LYS A 440 13.84 2.97 -20.11
N GLU A 441 15.11 3.04 -19.74
CA GLU A 441 16.02 1.89 -19.76
C GLU A 441 15.54 0.76 -18.84
N THR A 442 15.02 1.09 -17.67
CA THR A 442 14.42 0.10 -16.74
C THR A 442 13.19 -0.56 -17.36
N LEU A 443 12.31 0.25 -17.98
CA LEU A 443 11.12 -0.27 -18.66
C LEU A 443 11.47 -1.15 -19.85
N ASP A 444 12.45 -0.75 -20.66
CA ASP A 444 12.95 -1.55 -21.80
C ASP A 444 13.52 -2.89 -21.33
N ALA A 445 14.31 -2.88 -20.26
CA ALA A 445 14.87 -4.10 -19.67
C ALA A 445 13.78 -5.03 -19.14
N ALA A 446 12.75 -4.47 -18.50
CA ALA A 446 11.59 -5.23 -18.04
C ALA A 446 10.82 -5.85 -19.21
N VAL A 447 10.54 -5.10 -20.29
CA VAL A 447 9.90 -5.62 -21.51
C VAL A 447 10.70 -6.76 -22.11
N ALA A 448 12.04 -6.59 -22.21
CA ALA A 448 12.92 -7.64 -22.73
C ALA A 448 12.88 -8.90 -21.84
N LEU A 449 12.78 -8.73 -20.50
CA LEU A 449 12.63 -9.86 -19.58
C LEU A 449 11.31 -10.61 -19.80
N TYR A 450 10.17 -9.91 -19.88
CA TYR A 450 8.87 -10.55 -20.16
C TYR A 450 8.92 -11.37 -21.45
N ARG A 451 9.47 -10.80 -22.53
CA ARG A 451 9.65 -11.51 -23.82
C ARG A 451 10.51 -12.75 -23.69
N SER A 452 11.66 -12.64 -23.02
CA SER A 452 12.58 -13.76 -22.83
C SER A 452 11.95 -14.91 -22.03
N LEU A 453 11.14 -14.59 -21.02
CA LEU A 453 10.38 -15.59 -20.26
C LEU A 453 9.26 -16.20 -21.10
N GLY A 454 8.59 -15.41 -21.94
CA GLY A 454 7.61 -15.91 -22.91
C GLY A 454 8.21 -16.88 -23.93
N GLU A 455 9.41 -16.58 -24.43
CA GLU A 455 10.15 -17.47 -25.32
C GLU A 455 10.62 -18.75 -24.57
N ALA A 456 11.10 -18.62 -23.34
CA ALA A 456 11.48 -19.76 -22.51
C ALA A 456 10.29 -20.69 -22.26
N ALA A 457 9.11 -20.15 -21.94
CA ALA A 457 7.90 -20.91 -21.76
C ALA A 457 7.52 -21.76 -22.98
N ARG A 458 7.68 -21.20 -24.18
CA ARG A 458 7.39 -21.92 -25.46
C ARG A 458 8.43 -22.98 -25.80
N ARG A 459 9.70 -22.76 -25.41
CA ARG A 459 10.81 -23.65 -25.77
C ARG A 459 11.09 -24.74 -24.72
N ASP A 460 11.03 -24.39 -23.44
CA ASP A 460 11.37 -25.23 -22.30
C ASP A 460 10.53 -24.83 -21.08
N PRO A 461 9.23 -25.19 -21.05
CA PRO A 461 8.33 -24.84 -19.96
C PRO A 461 8.80 -25.36 -18.59
N GLU A 462 9.53 -26.50 -18.57
CA GLU A 462 10.04 -27.09 -17.32
C GLU A 462 10.99 -26.17 -16.57
N SER A 463 11.75 -25.34 -17.28
CA SER A 463 12.62 -24.32 -16.69
C SER A 463 11.86 -23.30 -15.85
N LEU A 464 10.58 -23.01 -16.17
CA LEU A 464 9.72 -22.11 -15.41
C LEU A 464 8.90 -22.85 -14.34
N HIS A 465 8.51 -24.09 -14.58
CA HIS A 465 7.84 -24.91 -13.55
C HIS A 465 8.71 -25.14 -12.32
N THR A 466 10.02 -25.22 -12.51
CA THR A 466 10.99 -25.43 -11.43
C THR A 466 11.61 -24.15 -10.87
N ALA A 467 11.34 -22.98 -11.48
CA ALA A 467 11.82 -21.68 -11.00
C ALA A 467 11.21 -21.34 -9.61
N PRO A 468 11.94 -20.53 -8.77
CA PRO A 468 13.21 -19.86 -9.03
C PRO A 468 14.43 -20.76 -8.74
N HIS A 469 15.56 -20.51 -9.44
CA HIS A 469 16.79 -21.29 -9.30
C HIS A 469 17.94 -20.49 -8.68
N LYS A 470 17.89 -19.14 -8.75
CA LYS A 470 18.99 -18.26 -8.32
C LYS A 470 18.72 -17.57 -6.98
N THR A 471 17.54 -17.75 -6.43
CA THR A 471 17.18 -17.21 -5.12
C THR A 471 17.70 -18.11 -3.99
N PRO A 472 17.89 -17.59 -2.76
CA PRO A 472 18.32 -18.39 -1.61
C PRO A 472 17.39 -19.56 -1.29
N VAL A 473 16.10 -19.41 -1.58
CA VAL A 473 15.07 -20.44 -1.38
C VAL A 473 14.40 -20.70 -2.73
N GLY A 474 14.24 -21.95 -3.10
CA GLY A 474 13.51 -22.35 -4.31
C GLY A 474 11.99 -22.22 -4.15
N ARG A 475 11.24 -22.96 -4.97
CA ARG A 475 9.77 -23.00 -4.89
C ARG A 475 9.32 -23.51 -3.52
N LEU A 476 8.47 -22.74 -2.86
CA LEU A 476 7.97 -23.05 -1.52
C LEU A 476 6.74 -23.97 -1.60
N ASP A 477 6.57 -24.82 -0.58
CA ASP A 477 5.30 -25.49 -0.31
C ASP A 477 4.36 -24.50 0.41
N GLU A 478 3.58 -23.78 -0.40
CA GLU A 478 2.67 -22.74 0.09
C GLU A 478 1.53 -23.31 0.95
N VAL A 479 1.11 -24.55 0.68
CA VAL A 479 0.06 -25.24 1.45
C VAL A 479 0.56 -25.53 2.86
N LYS A 480 1.76 -26.08 2.98
CA LYS A 480 2.40 -26.34 4.26
C LYS A 480 2.68 -25.03 5.03
N ALA A 481 3.19 -24.01 4.34
CA ALA A 481 3.45 -22.70 4.93
C ALA A 481 2.19 -22.06 5.50
N ALA A 482 1.03 -22.27 4.87
CA ALA A 482 -0.25 -21.72 5.34
C ALA A 482 -0.88 -22.55 6.49
N ARG A 483 -0.72 -23.90 6.48
CA ARG A 483 -1.39 -24.82 7.41
C ARG A 483 -0.56 -25.19 8.63
N ASP A 484 0.76 -25.34 8.46
CA ASP A 484 1.69 -25.83 9.48
C ASP A 484 2.73 -24.74 9.84
N GLN A 485 2.27 -23.59 10.24
CA GLN A 485 3.12 -22.44 10.54
C GLN A 485 3.97 -22.69 11.80
N ILE A 486 5.29 -22.50 11.67
CA ILE A 486 6.20 -22.47 12.81
C ILE A 486 6.38 -21.01 13.24
N LEU A 487 5.66 -20.59 14.27
CA LEU A 487 5.61 -19.17 14.72
C LEU A 487 6.64 -18.82 15.79
N ARG A 488 7.36 -19.81 16.32
CA ARG A 488 8.34 -19.60 17.40
C ARG A 488 9.63 -20.33 17.07
N TRP A 489 10.74 -19.64 17.28
CA TRP A 489 12.02 -20.31 17.32
C TRP A 489 12.15 -21.16 18.60
N THR A 490 12.64 -22.38 18.44
CA THR A 490 13.04 -23.25 19.54
C THR A 490 14.47 -23.70 19.33
N PRO A 491 15.35 -23.71 20.36
CA PRO A 491 16.68 -24.25 20.22
C PRO A 491 16.61 -25.68 19.68
N GLN A 492 17.47 -26.00 18.72
CA GLN A 492 17.66 -27.39 18.36
C GLN A 492 18.43 -28.08 19.50
N ALA A 493 17.94 -29.23 19.93
CA ALA A 493 18.57 -30.03 20.99
C ALA A 493 19.91 -30.60 20.55
#